data_7f164596e92d5afe92fa15d6730537a6
#
_entry.id   7f164596e92d5afe92fa15d6730537a6
#
_cell.length_a   1.000
_cell.length_b   1.000
_cell.length_c   1.000
_cell.angle_alpha   90.00
_cell.angle_beta   90.00
_cell.angle_gamma   90.00
#
_symmetry.space_group_name_H-M   'P 1'
#
loop_
_entity.id
_entity.type
_entity.pdbx_description
1 polymer ?
#
loop_
_entity_poly.entity_id
_entity_poly.type
_entity_poly.pdbx_seq_one_letter_code
_entity_poly.pdbx_strand_id
1 'polypeptide(L)'
;MKKLLITLTASALALTANAGTTKPAKTEAAPSKTVEAAKATGKDAAGTVKGTAKNAATTTGNAAVGTAATAGSAVGTVVNTAKTAGETVVDTGKAAINKNPIKGAANAVETAAEGALKTTGAAVGGTLKTAADATETALGAAADTTVTGAGAVKGAVKTTEGAAKTAGSAAVEAGKKAADTVAPKKAN
;
A
#
# COMPACT_ATOMS: atom_id res chain seq x y z
N MET A 1 11.24 6.16 -8.75
CA MET A 1 10.68 4.82 -8.52
C MET A 1 9.79 4.32 -9.65
N LYS A 2 8.93 5.13 -10.28
CA LYS A 2 8.08 4.70 -11.42
C LYS A 2 8.87 4.15 -12.63
N LYS A 3 10.04 4.72 -12.95
CA LYS A 3 10.87 4.27 -14.07
C LYS A 3 11.53 2.89 -13.86
N LEU A 4 11.87 2.54 -12.62
CA LEU A 4 12.48 1.24 -12.30
C LEU A 4 11.48 0.08 -12.44
N LEU A 5 10.23 0.30 -12.09
CA LEU A 5 9.17 -0.72 -12.19
C LEU A 5 8.83 -1.04 -13.65
N ILE A 6 8.81 -0.02 -14.50
CA ILE A 6 8.51 -0.17 -15.94
C ILE A 6 9.65 -0.90 -16.66
N THR A 7 10.90 -0.68 -16.26
CA THR A 7 12.06 -1.34 -16.88
C THR A 7 12.11 -2.83 -16.54
N LEU A 8 11.73 -3.21 -15.31
CA LEU A 8 11.72 -4.62 -14.90
C LEU A 8 10.60 -5.41 -15.58
N THR A 9 9.43 -4.82 -15.80
CA THR A 9 8.32 -5.44 -16.51
C THR A 9 8.58 -5.58 -18.02
N ALA A 10 9.25 -4.60 -18.63
CA ALA A 10 9.61 -4.64 -20.04
C ALA A 10 10.67 -5.73 -20.33
N SER A 11 11.64 -5.93 -19.44
CA SER A 11 12.66 -6.97 -19.60
C SER A 11 12.09 -8.38 -19.47
N ALA A 12 11.12 -8.60 -18.57
CA ALA A 12 10.45 -9.88 -18.43
C ALA A 12 9.55 -10.20 -19.64
N LEU A 13 8.91 -9.19 -20.24
CA LEU A 13 8.06 -9.34 -21.41
C LEU A 13 8.87 -9.61 -22.69
N ALA A 14 10.07 -8.98 -22.82
CA ALA A 14 10.93 -9.19 -23.97
C ALA A 14 11.51 -10.62 -24.01
N LEU A 15 11.78 -11.23 -22.84
CA LEU A 15 12.27 -12.61 -22.77
C LEU A 15 11.19 -13.64 -23.17
N THR A 16 9.91 -13.35 -22.91
CA THR A 16 8.79 -14.23 -23.31
C THR A 16 8.43 -14.10 -24.80
N ALA A 17 8.62 -12.91 -25.39
CA ALA A 17 8.31 -12.67 -26.81
C ALA A 17 9.31 -13.34 -27.74
N ASN A 18 10.59 -13.50 -27.33
CA ASN A 18 11.63 -14.08 -28.19
C ASN A 18 11.64 -15.62 -28.20
N ALA A 19 10.91 -16.27 -27.27
CA ALA A 19 10.74 -17.73 -27.26
C ALA A 19 9.67 -18.24 -28.27
N GLY A 20 8.95 -17.32 -28.93
CA GLY A 20 7.76 -17.64 -29.76
C GLY A 20 7.97 -17.67 -31.28
N THR A 21 9.16 -17.37 -31.82
CA THR A 21 9.34 -17.19 -33.28
C THR A 21 10.07 -18.30 -34.03
N THR A 22 10.29 -19.46 -33.44
CA THR A 22 10.69 -20.64 -34.23
C THR A 22 9.46 -21.43 -34.67
N LYS A 23 9.16 -21.35 -35.98
CA LYS A 23 8.12 -22.12 -36.70
C LYS A 23 8.25 -23.60 -36.31
N PRO A 24 7.24 -24.23 -35.69
CA PRO A 24 7.35 -25.63 -35.32
C PRO A 24 7.33 -26.52 -36.52
N ALA A 25 8.38 -27.33 -36.71
CA ALA A 25 8.27 -28.53 -37.53
C ALA A 25 7.21 -29.43 -36.86
N LYS A 26 6.24 -29.96 -37.66
CA LYS A 26 5.19 -30.86 -37.21
C LYS A 26 5.84 -32.14 -36.64
N THR A 27 5.94 -32.20 -35.33
CA THR A 27 6.10 -33.44 -34.58
C THR A 27 5.35 -33.19 -33.27
N GLU A 28 4.32 -33.98 -32.99
CA GLU A 28 3.65 -34.05 -31.70
C GLU A 28 4.65 -34.59 -30.65
N ALA A 29 5.57 -33.75 -30.26
CA ALA A 29 6.44 -34.02 -29.12
C ALA A 29 5.79 -33.40 -27.89
N ALA A 30 5.75 -34.15 -26.78
CA ALA A 30 5.39 -33.63 -25.46
C ALA A 30 6.03 -32.27 -25.26
N PRO A 31 5.34 -31.30 -24.63
CA PRO A 31 5.87 -29.95 -24.47
C PRO A 31 7.26 -29.99 -23.80
N SER A 32 8.23 -29.38 -24.44
CA SER A 32 9.60 -29.45 -23.96
C SER A 32 9.68 -28.85 -22.55
N LYS A 33 10.57 -29.37 -21.71
CA LYS A 33 10.78 -28.84 -20.33
C LYS A 33 11.02 -27.33 -20.32
N THR A 34 11.57 -26.79 -21.40
CA THR A 34 11.77 -25.35 -21.60
C THR A 34 10.45 -24.60 -21.72
N VAL A 35 9.46 -25.15 -22.46
CA VAL A 35 8.13 -24.51 -22.58
C VAL A 35 7.37 -24.53 -21.24
N GLU A 36 7.48 -25.61 -20.49
CA GLU A 36 6.88 -25.71 -19.15
C GLU A 36 7.52 -24.72 -18.17
N ALA A 37 8.86 -24.61 -18.17
CA ALA A 37 9.58 -23.64 -17.35
C ALA A 37 9.23 -22.19 -17.73
N ALA A 38 9.11 -21.89 -19.02
CA ALA A 38 8.69 -20.57 -19.50
C ALA A 38 7.25 -20.22 -19.06
N LYS A 39 6.32 -21.18 -19.13
CA LYS A 39 4.94 -21.00 -18.62
C LYS A 39 4.91 -20.74 -17.12
N ALA A 40 5.71 -21.46 -16.33
CA ALA A 40 5.81 -21.27 -14.89
C ALA A 40 6.35 -19.86 -14.56
N THR A 41 7.42 -19.43 -15.23
CA THR A 41 7.98 -18.08 -15.07
C THR A 41 6.96 -17.00 -15.42
N GLY A 42 6.20 -17.18 -16.50
CA GLY A 42 5.14 -16.26 -16.89
C GLY A 42 4.02 -16.15 -15.83
N LYS A 43 3.62 -17.27 -15.24
CA LYS A 43 2.63 -17.28 -14.14
C LYS A 43 3.16 -16.56 -12.90
N ASP A 44 4.42 -16.77 -12.53
CA ASP A 44 5.04 -16.10 -11.37
C ASP A 44 5.16 -14.60 -11.58
N ALA A 45 5.53 -14.15 -12.78
CA ALA A 45 5.58 -12.75 -13.14
C ALA A 45 4.18 -12.10 -13.06
N ALA A 46 3.16 -12.73 -13.65
CA ALA A 46 1.79 -12.24 -13.59
C ALA A 46 1.24 -12.20 -12.16
N GLY A 47 1.55 -13.22 -11.34
CA GLY A 47 1.20 -13.25 -9.93
C GLY A 47 1.83 -12.11 -9.13
N THR A 48 3.10 -11.80 -9.40
CA THR A 48 3.81 -10.69 -8.79
C THR A 48 3.16 -9.35 -9.13
N VAL A 49 2.89 -9.10 -10.41
CA VAL A 49 2.24 -7.85 -10.86
C VAL A 49 0.88 -7.69 -10.20
N LYS A 50 0.05 -8.74 -10.21
CA LYS A 50 -1.28 -8.72 -9.59
C LYS A 50 -1.21 -8.47 -8.08
N GLY A 51 -0.29 -9.13 -7.38
CA GLY A 51 -0.10 -8.96 -5.93
C GLY A 51 0.35 -7.54 -5.59
N THR A 52 1.32 -7.01 -6.31
CA THR A 52 1.82 -5.64 -6.11
C THR A 52 0.73 -4.60 -6.39
N ALA A 53 -0.04 -4.76 -7.46
CA ALA A 53 -1.15 -3.86 -7.79
C ALA A 53 -2.25 -3.89 -6.71
N LYS A 54 -2.62 -5.08 -6.24
CA LYS A 54 -3.60 -5.23 -5.15
C LYS A 54 -3.13 -4.54 -3.87
N ASN A 55 -1.90 -4.78 -3.46
CA ASN A 55 -1.35 -4.16 -2.25
C ASN A 55 -1.27 -2.63 -2.39
N ALA A 56 -0.83 -2.12 -3.54
CA ALA A 56 -0.80 -0.68 -3.79
C ALA A 56 -2.20 -0.05 -3.71
N ALA A 57 -3.22 -0.71 -4.24
CA ALA A 57 -4.61 -0.24 -4.14
C ALA A 57 -5.10 -0.24 -2.68
N THR A 58 -4.77 -1.28 -1.89
CA THR A 58 -5.10 -1.34 -0.47
C THR A 58 -4.41 -0.23 0.32
N THR A 59 -3.11 -0.02 0.10
CA THR A 59 -2.36 1.08 0.75
C THR A 59 -2.99 2.44 0.45
N THR A 60 -3.34 2.70 -0.81
CA THR A 60 -3.99 3.95 -1.21
C THR A 60 -5.35 4.11 -0.54
N GLY A 61 -6.15 3.04 -0.49
CA GLY A 61 -7.45 3.04 0.18
C GLY A 61 -7.33 3.34 1.67
N ASN A 62 -6.42 2.66 2.37
CA ASN A 62 -6.19 2.86 3.81
C ASN A 62 -5.70 4.28 4.11
N ALA A 63 -4.79 4.82 3.30
CA ALA A 63 -4.33 6.20 3.45
C ALA A 63 -5.46 7.21 3.24
N ALA A 64 -6.34 7.00 2.27
CA ALA A 64 -7.49 7.88 2.03
C ALA A 64 -8.48 7.86 3.19
N VAL A 65 -8.82 6.66 3.71
CA VAL A 65 -9.71 6.52 4.88
C VAL A 65 -9.11 7.16 6.12
N GLY A 66 -7.82 6.92 6.39
CA GLY A 66 -7.12 7.52 7.53
C GLY A 66 -7.05 9.05 7.43
N THR A 67 -6.82 9.59 6.25
CA THR A 67 -6.83 11.05 6.02
C THR A 67 -8.22 11.63 6.27
N ALA A 68 -9.28 10.96 5.82
CA ALA A 68 -10.65 11.40 6.08
C ALA A 68 -10.99 11.36 7.58
N ALA A 69 -10.54 10.32 8.31
CA ALA A 69 -10.72 10.22 9.75
C ALA A 69 -10.00 11.35 10.49
N THR A 70 -8.75 11.65 10.12
CA THR A 70 -7.98 12.76 10.68
C THR A 70 -8.67 14.10 10.43
N ALA A 71 -9.15 14.35 9.22
CA ALA A 71 -9.89 15.56 8.89
C ALA A 71 -11.20 15.67 9.69
N GLY A 72 -11.92 14.56 9.84
CA GLY A 72 -13.13 14.49 10.66
C GLY A 72 -12.86 14.82 12.14
N SER A 73 -11.77 14.31 12.70
CA SER A 73 -11.33 14.61 14.07
C SER A 73 -10.97 16.08 14.25
N ALA A 74 -10.28 16.68 13.27
CA ALA A 74 -9.97 18.11 13.30
C ALA A 74 -11.23 18.98 13.28
N VAL A 75 -12.19 18.68 12.39
CA VAL A 75 -13.47 19.38 12.32
C VAL A 75 -14.25 19.20 13.62
N GLY A 76 -14.32 17.98 14.17
CA GLY A 76 -14.97 17.68 15.45
C GLY A 76 -14.36 18.49 16.60
N THR A 77 -13.04 18.65 16.62
CA THR A 77 -12.34 19.48 17.60
C THR A 77 -12.78 20.93 17.52
N VAL A 78 -12.82 21.51 16.32
CA VAL A 78 -13.26 22.90 16.12
C VAL A 78 -14.69 23.09 16.57
N VAL A 79 -15.60 22.20 16.15
CA VAL A 79 -17.02 22.28 16.52
C VAL A 79 -17.23 22.16 18.03
N ASN A 80 -16.57 21.18 18.69
CA ASN A 80 -16.69 21.00 20.14
C ASN A 80 -16.13 22.18 20.92
N THR A 81 -14.98 22.71 20.50
CA THR A 81 -14.37 23.88 21.12
C THR A 81 -15.27 25.11 20.98
N ALA A 82 -15.82 25.34 19.79
CA ALA A 82 -16.74 26.47 19.54
C ALA A 82 -18.05 26.34 20.36
N LYS A 83 -18.60 25.12 20.44
CA LYS A 83 -19.81 24.84 21.26
C LYS A 83 -19.52 25.12 22.72
N THR A 84 -18.44 24.59 23.29
CA THR A 84 -18.08 24.79 24.70
C THR A 84 -17.83 26.27 25.00
N ALA A 85 -17.17 26.99 24.11
CA ALA A 85 -16.98 28.44 24.25
C ALA A 85 -18.32 29.20 24.23
N GLY A 86 -19.21 28.84 23.31
CA GLY A 86 -20.56 29.43 23.23
C GLY A 86 -21.41 29.20 24.50
N GLU A 87 -21.40 27.97 25.01
CA GLU A 87 -22.04 27.60 26.27
C GLU A 87 -21.46 28.40 27.42
N THR A 88 -20.14 28.55 27.48
CA THR A 88 -19.47 29.38 28.51
C THR A 88 -19.95 30.82 28.47
N VAL A 89 -20.07 31.43 27.29
CA VAL A 89 -20.54 32.81 27.15
C VAL A 89 -21.95 32.96 27.66
N VAL A 90 -22.84 32.05 27.28
CA VAL A 90 -24.25 32.05 27.69
C VAL A 90 -24.39 31.86 29.20
N ASP A 91 -23.65 30.93 29.79
CA ASP A 91 -23.75 30.61 31.21
C ASP A 91 -23.09 31.73 32.06
N THR A 92 -22.01 32.33 31.62
CA THR A 92 -21.44 33.52 32.23
C THR A 92 -22.42 34.70 32.21
N GLY A 93 -23.10 34.90 31.05
CA GLY A 93 -24.13 35.92 30.95
C GLY A 93 -25.29 35.72 31.94
N LYS A 94 -25.80 34.49 32.05
CA LYS A 94 -26.85 34.10 33.00
C LYS A 94 -26.40 34.29 34.45
N ALA A 95 -25.18 33.92 34.78
CA ALA A 95 -24.59 34.06 36.12
C ALA A 95 -24.45 35.52 36.52
N ALA A 96 -24.14 36.40 35.56
CA ALA A 96 -24.04 37.85 35.80
C ALA A 96 -25.40 38.51 36.14
N ILE A 97 -26.51 37.95 35.62
CA ILE A 97 -27.86 38.47 35.86
C ILE A 97 -28.37 37.97 37.24
N ASN A 98 -27.85 38.56 38.29
CA ASN A 98 -28.26 38.23 39.65
C ASN A 98 -28.84 39.48 40.33
N LYS A 99 -29.87 39.33 41.20
CA LYS A 99 -30.45 40.43 41.96
C LYS A 99 -29.46 41.11 42.89
N ASN A 100 -28.44 40.39 43.32
CA ASN A 100 -27.30 40.91 44.08
C ASN A 100 -26.11 41.09 43.15
N PRO A 101 -25.66 42.31 42.85
CA PRO A 101 -24.57 42.58 41.89
C PRO A 101 -23.23 41.98 42.31
N ILE A 102 -22.95 41.92 43.59
CA ILE A 102 -21.71 41.33 44.10
C ILE A 102 -21.69 39.81 43.86
N LYS A 103 -22.82 39.14 44.18
CA LYS A 103 -22.96 37.68 43.90
C LYS A 103 -22.98 37.39 42.42
N GLY A 104 -23.65 38.25 41.64
CA GLY A 104 -23.66 38.13 40.19
C GLY A 104 -22.27 38.19 39.58
N ALA A 105 -21.48 39.16 40.01
CA ALA A 105 -20.09 39.28 39.55
C ALA A 105 -19.20 38.08 39.97
N ALA A 106 -19.31 37.62 41.21
CA ALA A 106 -18.58 36.44 41.67
C ALA A 106 -18.93 35.17 40.88
N ASN A 107 -20.25 34.91 40.69
CA ASN A 107 -20.72 33.75 39.91
C ASN A 107 -20.30 33.84 38.44
N ALA A 108 -20.31 35.04 37.85
CA ALA A 108 -19.87 35.22 36.47
C ALA A 108 -18.35 34.90 36.29
N VAL A 109 -17.50 35.32 37.24
CA VAL A 109 -16.07 35.00 37.23
C VAL A 109 -15.82 33.51 37.39
N GLU A 110 -16.53 32.87 38.33
CA GLU A 110 -16.39 31.40 38.52
C GLU A 110 -16.86 30.66 37.27
N THR A 111 -18.01 30.97 36.70
CA THR A 111 -18.55 30.34 35.47
C THR A 111 -17.60 30.58 34.29
N ALA A 112 -17.04 31.76 34.14
CA ALA A 112 -16.07 32.08 33.10
C ALA A 112 -14.77 31.27 33.24
N ALA A 113 -14.26 31.10 34.46
CA ALA A 113 -13.07 30.30 34.73
C ALA A 113 -13.31 28.82 34.45
N GLU A 114 -14.41 28.24 34.90
CA GLU A 114 -14.79 26.86 34.59
C GLU A 114 -14.99 26.65 33.08
N GLY A 115 -15.62 27.57 32.41
CA GLY A 115 -15.82 27.52 30.98
C GLY A 115 -14.54 27.61 30.18
N ALA A 116 -13.60 28.44 30.61
CA ALA A 116 -12.26 28.55 30.05
C ALA A 116 -11.51 27.22 30.17
N LEU A 117 -11.55 26.56 31.32
CA LEU A 117 -10.95 25.26 31.55
C LEU A 117 -11.60 24.17 30.65
N LYS A 118 -12.93 24.14 30.53
CA LYS A 118 -13.64 23.20 29.66
C LYS A 118 -13.29 23.44 28.20
N THR A 119 -13.26 24.67 27.75
CA THR A 119 -12.89 25.03 26.37
C THR A 119 -11.45 24.63 26.06
N THR A 120 -10.51 24.92 26.97
CA THR A 120 -9.11 24.49 26.82
C THR A 120 -9.01 22.96 26.79
N GLY A 121 -9.69 22.28 27.69
CA GLY A 121 -9.74 20.81 27.71
C GLY A 121 -10.27 20.21 26.41
N ALA A 122 -11.34 20.77 25.84
CA ALA A 122 -11.90 20.35 24.57
C ALA A 122 -10.92 20.55 23.40
N ALA A 123 -10.22 21.69 23.38
CA ALA A 123 -9.20 21.98 22.37
C ALA A 123 -8.00 21.05 22.46
N VAL A 124 -7.46 20.86 23.67
CA VAL A 124 -6.30 19.97 23.89
C VAL A 124 -6.68 18.52 23.58
N GLY A 125 -7.80 18.02 24.09
CA GLY A 125 -8.25 16.66 23.85
C GLY A 125 -8.50 16.38 22.35
N GLY A 126 -9.12 17.33 21.66
CA GLY A 126 -9.34 17.22 20.22
C GLY A 126 -8.04 17.26 19.42
N THR A 127 -7.10 18.10 19.80
CA THR A 127 -5.77 18.16 19.13
C THR A 127 -4.99 16.87 19.33
N LEU A 128 -5.00 16.30 20.53
CA LEU A 128 -4.36 15.01 20.80
C LEU A 128 -5.00 13.88 19.98
N LYS A 129 -6.32 13.85 19.89
CA LYS A 129 -7.01 12.86 19.05
C LYS A 129 -6.64 13.01 17.58
N THR A 130 -6.65 14.22 17.04
CA THR A 130 -6.25 14.49 15.66
C THR A 130 -4.82 14.06 15.39
N ALA A 131 -3.89 14.32 16.31
CA ALA A 131 -2.50 13.90 16.20
C ALA A 131 -2.36 12.37 16.24
N ALA A 132 -3.12 11.69 17.10
CA ALA A 132 -3.14 10.22 17.17
C ALA A 132 -3.65 9.61 15.86
N ASP A 133 -4.78 10.09 15.32
CA ASP A 133 -5.36 9.62 14.07
C ASP A 133 -4.39 9.84 12.87
N ALA A 134 -3.69 10.97 12.85
CA ALA A 134 -2.67 11.26 11.84
C ALA A 134 -1.47 10.30 11.93
N THR A 135 -1.02 10.03 13.16
CA THR A 135 0.09 9.09 13.41
C THR A 135 -0.29 7.67 13.01
N GLU A 136 -1.48 7.21 13.38
CA GLU A 136 -1.99 5.88 12.98
C GLU A 136 -2.08 5.75 11.46
N THR A 137 -2.59 6.78 10.78
CA THR A 137 -2.65 6.82 9.32
C THR A 137 -1.26 6.73 8.70
N ALA A 138 -0.28 7.46 9.21
CA ALA A 138 1.09 7.45 8.71
C ALA A 138 1.78 6.09 8.94
N LEU A 139 1.61 5.50 10.12
CA LEU A 139 2.16 4.18 10.44
C LEU A 139 1.53 3.08 9.59
N GLY A 140 0.21 3.11 9.41
CA GLY A 140 -0.50 2.17 8.54
C GLY A 140 -0.03 2.25 7.10
N ALA A 141 0.10 3.44 6.53
CA ALA A 141 0.62 3.64 5.19
C ALA A 141 2.08 3.17 5.04
N ALA A 142 2.92 3.40 6.04
CA ALA A 142 4.31 2.94 6.04
C ALA A 142 4.40 1.41 6.09
N ALA A 143 3.61 0.77 6.95
CA ALA A 143 3.55 -0.70 7.05
C ALA A 143 3.07 -1.33 5.73
N ASP A 144 1.98 -0.83 5.14
CA ASP A 144 1.44 -1.31 3.87
C ASP A 144 2.45 -1.14 2.72
N THR A 145 3.17 -0.03 2.70
CA THR A 145 4.23 0.23 1.70
C THR A 145 5.36 -0.79 1.85
N THR A 146 5.76 -1.11 3.07
CA THR A 146 6.80 -2.12 3.35
C THR A 146 6.35 -3.51 2.89
N VAL A 147 5.12 -3.92 3.18
CA VAL A 147 4.55 -5.20 2.72
C VAL A 147 4.51 -5.27 1.19
N THR A 148 4.08 -4.18 0.55
CA THR A 148 4.05 -4.09 -0.92
C THR A 148 5.45 -4.22 -1.50
N GLY A 149 6.44 -3.55 -0.94
CA GLY A 149 7.84 -3.63 -1.36
C GLY A 149 8.42 -5.03 -1.20
N ALA A 150 8.21 -5.66 -0.06
CA ALA A 150 8.65 -7.03 0.19
C ALA A 150 8.00 -8.04 -0.77
N GLY A 151 6.71 -7.88 -1.06
CA GLY A 151 5.99 -8.68 -2.04
C GLY A 151 6.56 -8.55 -3.46
N ALA A 152 6.88 -7.34 -3.88
CA ALA A 152 7.50 -7.07 -5.17
C ALA A 152 8.90 -7.71 -5.28
N VAL A 153 9.73 -7.59 -4.24
CA VAL A 153 11.07 -8.21 -4.20
C VAL A 153 10.96 -9.73 -4.28
N LYS A 154 10.11 -10.35 -3.46
CA LYS A 154 9.89 -11.80 -3.48
C LYS A 154 9.43 -12.28 -4.86
N GLY A 155 8.54 -11.55 -5.50
CA GLY A 155 8.09 -11.86 -6.85
C GLY A 155 9.19 -11.72 -7.90
N ALA A 156 10.01 -10.69 -7.81
CA ALA A 156 11.16 -10.50 -8.71
C ALA A 156 12.15 -11.66 -8.57
N VAL A 157 12.47 -12.09 -7.36
CA VAL A 157 13.35 -13.24 -7.10
C VAL A 157 12.78 -14.51 -7.76
N LYS A 158 11.50 -14.83 -7.56
CA LYS A 158 10.87 -15.99 -8.19
C LYS A 158 10.91 -15.92 -9.72
N THR A 159 10.66 -14.77 -10.30
CA THR A 159 10.71 -14.57 -11.75
C THR A 159 12.13 -14.78 -12.30
N THR A 160 13.14 -14.27 -11.61
CA THR A 160 14.56 -14.46 -11.98
C THR A 160 14.95 -15.93 -11.89
N GLU A 161 14.58 -16.62 -10.82
CA GLU A 161 14.83 -18.06 -10.67
C GLU A 161 14.15 -18.88 -11.76
N GLY A 162 12.90 -18.56 -12.10
CA GLY A 162 12.17 -19.18 -13.20
C GLY A 162 12.84 -18.95 -14.55
N ALA A 163 13.32 -17.75 -14.83
CA ALA A 163 14.06 -17.42 -16.05
C ALA A 163 15.38 -18.21 -16.14
N ALA A 164 16.12 -18.33 -15.04
CA ALA A 164 17.34 -19.12 -14.99
C ALA A 164 17.08 -20.61 -15.25
N LYS A 165 16.02 -21.19 -14.68
CA LYS A 165 15.59 -22.57 -14.96
C LYS A 165 15.22 -22.76 -16.42
N THR A 166 14.51 -21.81 -17.02
CA THR A 166 14.15 -21.85 -18.45
C THR A 166 15.37 -21.83 -19.34
N ALA A 167 16.33 -20.93 -19.08
CA ALA A 167 17.58 -20.85 -19.81
C ALA A 167 18.43 -22.13 -19.67
N GLY A 168 18.54 -22.67 -18.46
CA GLY A 168 19.20 -23.94 -18.22
C GLY A 168 18.59 -25.10 -18.96
N SER A 169 17.26 -25.21 -18.98
CA SER A 169 16.55 -26.25 -19.74
C SER A 169 16.81 -26.12 -21.26
N ALA A 170 16.77 -24.91 -21.79
CA ALA A 170 17.06 -24.64 -23.21
C ALA A 170 18.49 -25.04 -23.59
N ALA A 171 19.47 -24.72 -22.74
CA ALA A 171 20.87 -25.10 -22.96
C ALA A 171 21.06 -26.63 -22.97
N VAL A 172 20.43 -27.36 -22.07
CA VAL A 172 20.45 -28.82 -22.02
C VAL A 172 19.82 -29.44 -23.27
N GLU A 173 18.67 -28.92 -23.71
CA GLU A 173 18.00 -29.40 -24.93
C GLU A 173 18.85 -29.13 -26.20
N ALA A 174 19.48 -27.95 -26.27
CA ALA A 174 20.38 -27.63 -27.38
C ALA A 174 21.62 -28.55 -27.39
N GLY A 175 22.19 -28.83 -26.23
CA GLY A 175 23.32 -29.76 -26.10
C GLY A 175 22.96 -31.18 -26.52
N LYS A 176 21.78 -31.69 -26.14
CA LYS A 176 21.31 -33.03 -26.59
C LYS A 176 21.13 -33.08 -28.08
N LYS A 177 20.48 -32.06 -28.70
CA LYS A 177 20.34 -32.00 -30.16
C LYS A 177 21.69 -31.99 -30.88
N ALA A 178 22.65 -31.25 -30.38
CA ALA A 178 24.01 -31.25 -30.94
C ALA A 178 24.70 -32.62 -30.85
N ALA A 179 24.58 -33.30 -29.71
CA ALA A 179 25.11 -34.64 -29.52
C ALA A 179 24.48 -35.67 -30.47
N ASP A 180 23.14 -35.60 -30.64
CA ASP A 180 22.43 -36.51 -31.58
C ASP A 180 22.79 -36.28 -33.05
N THR A 181 23.20 -35.05 -33.38
CA THR A 181 23.65 -34.68 -34.75
C THR A 181 25.05 -35.18 -35.07
N VAL A 182 25.92 -35.26 -34.03
CA VAL A 182 27.30 -35.67 -34.16
C VAL A 182 27.48 -37.18 -33.99
N ALA A 183 26.51 -37.89 -33.41
CA ALA A 183 26.57 -39.33 -33.25
C ALA A 183 26.65 -40.03 -34.62
N PRO A 184 27.67 -40.87 -34.86
CA PRO A 184 27.79 -41.58 -36.16
C PRO A 184 26.55 -42.45 -36.37
N LYS A 185 25.85 -42.23 -37.49
CA LYS A 185 24.79 -43.17 -37.96
C LYS A 185 25.45 -44.54 -38.07
N LYS A 186 25.00 -45.52 -37.27
CA LYS A 186 25.35 -46.91 -37.47
C LYS A 186 25.03 -47.28 -38.92
N ALA A 187 26.06 -47.56 -39.70
CA ALA A 187 25.88 -48.17 -41.00
C ALA A 187 25.33 -49.56 -40.80
N ASN A 188 24.15 -49.80 -41.35
CA ASN A 188 23.59 -51.15 -41.52
C ASN A 188 24.22 -51.81 -42.71
#